data_2a18dc8b36e68a2f7e2eaacefbe321db
#
_entry.id   2a18dc8b36e68a2f7e2eaacefbe321db
#
_cell.length_a   1.000
_cell.length_b   1.000
_cell.length_c   1.000
_cell.angle_alpha   90.00
_cell.angle_beta   90.00
_cell.angle_gamma   90.00
#
_symmetry.space_group_name_H-M   'P 1'
#
loop_
_entity.id
_entity.type
_entity.pdbx_description
1 polymer ?
#
loop_
_entity_poly.entity_id
_entity_poly.type
_entity_poly.pdbx_seq_one_letter_code
_entity_poly.pdbx_strand_id
1 'polypeptide(L)'
;MIILTPDGENSIVVSPGANSTFDVESAEAVSDVWKHTDVLVAGLEIPETTATHVAIQAAAAGIRVLLNAAPAATLDHQTLAACDPLVVNEYEARIVLGGATGENFELLATQLRDRGARSVVITLGSAGAVISDAYGVSFAPAYRVDVVDTTGAGDAFVGAMACELARGSSLRDSVLFATAMSALAVQSKGAQTSYRSRDEVEAFIARNECAERKSTSQLLQGE
;
A
#
# COMPACT_ATOMS: atom_id res chain seq x y z
N MET A 1 2.81 -15.95 -15.02
CA MET A 1 2.69 -17.34 -14.54
C MET A 1 3.06 -17.33 -13.07
N ILE A 2 2.19 -17.82 -12.22
CA ILE A 2 2.43 -17.95 -10.78
C ILE A 2 2.84 -19.39 -10.49
N ILE A 3 3.98 -19.59 -9.86
CA ILE A 3 4.51 -20.87 -9.43
C ILE A 3 4.41 -20.90 -7.90
N LEU A 4 3.62 -21.85 -7.39
CA LEU A 4 3.52 -22.08 -5.94
C LEU A 4 4.47 -23.20 -5.57
N THR A 5 5.30 -22.96 -4.55
CA THR A 5 6.16 -23.98 -3.96
C THR A 5 5.41 -24.79 -2.90
N PRO A 6 5.83 -26.04 -2.57
CA PRO A 6 5.13 -26.86 -1.59
C PRO A 6 5.07 -26.24 -0.16
N ASP A 7 5.95 -25.33 0.16
CA ASP A 7 6.02 -24.55 1.41
C ASP A 7 5.14 -23.29 1.39
N GLY A 8 4.39 -23.06 0.28
CA GLY A 8 3.42 -21.98 0.16
C GLY A 8 3.99 -20.64 -0.31
N GLU A 9 5.29 -20.60 -0.66
CA GLU A 9 5.86 -19.43 -1.32
C GLU A 9 5.42 -19.34 -2.77
N ASN A 10 5.27 -18.13 -3.28
CA ASN A 10 4.96 -17.90 -4.68
C ASN A 10 6.14 -17.24 -5.41
N SER A 11 6.38 -17.69 -6.63
CA SER A 11 7.27 -17.03 -7.58
C SER A 11 6.46 -16.62 -8.80
N ILE A 12 6.57 -15.35 -9.17
CA ILE A 12 5.79 -14.78 -10.27
C ILE A 12 6.72 -14.50 -11.45
N VAL A 13 6.46 -15.15 -12.57
CA VAL A 13 7.11 -14.84 -13.86
C VAL A 13 6.18 -13.95 -14.65
N VAL A 14 6.59 -12.70 -14.85
CA VAL A 14 5.83 -11.67 -15.55
C VAL A 14 6.39 -11.49 -16.96
N SER A 15 5.51 -11.50 -17.98
CA SER A 15 5.79 -10.93 -19.30
C SER A 15 5.11 -9.55 -19.32
N PRO A 16 5.85 -8.45 -19.34
CA PRO A 16 5.28 -7.11 -19.13
C PRO A 16 4.31 -6.68 -20.24
N GLY A 17 4.45 -7.24 -21.45
CA GLY A 17 3.50 -6.95 -22.54
C GLY A 17 3.38 -5.44 -22.80
N ALA A 18 2.14 -4.95 -22.84
CA ALA A 18 1.84 -3.53 -23.07
C ALA A 18 2.43 -2.60 -21.99
N ASN A 19 2.58 -3.07 -20.75
CA ASN A 19 3.17 -2.26 -19.69
C ASN A 19 4.57 -1.77 -20.06
N SER A 20 5.39 -2.61 -20.73
CA SER A 20 6.75 -2.23 -21.15
C SER A 20 6.82 -1.17 -22.24
N THR A 21 5.71 -0.89 -22.91
CA THR A 21 5.62 0.11 -23.98
C THR A 21 5.06 1.46 -23.53
N PHE A 22 4.61 1.55 -22.28
CA PHE A 22 4.10 2.79 -21.71
C PHE A 22 5.26 3.69 -21.30
N ASP A 23 5.74 4.51 -22.22
CA ASP A 23 6.87 5.41 -22.04
C ASP A 23 6.46 6.81 -21.53
N VAL A 24 7.45 7.68 -21.32
CA VAL A 24 7.24 9.05 -20.84
C VAL A 24 6.38 9.86 -21.82
N GLU A 25 6.57 9.70 -23.12
CA GLU A 25 5.80 10.42 -24.14
C GLU A 25 4.31 10.02 -24.08
N SER A 26 4.04 8.73 -23.93
CA SER A 26 2.68 8.20 -23.73
C SER A 26 2.01 8.76 -22.47
N ALA A 27 2.78 8.89 -21.38
CA ALA A 27 2.28 9.45 -20.12
C ALA A 27 2.01 10.96 -20.25
N GLU A 28 2.87 11.72 -20.92
CA GLU A 28 2.68 13.14 -21.15
C GLU A 28 1.48 13.43 -22.05
N ALA A 29 1.18 12.57 -23.03
CA ALA A 29 0.04 12.70 -23.92
C ALA A 29 -1.31 12.67 -23.21
N VAL A 30 -1.37 12.07 -21.99
CA VAL A 30 -2.59 12.01 -21.16
C VAL A 30 -2.55 12.96 -19.97
N SER A 31 -1.58 13.87 -19.91
CA SER A 31 -1.36 14.76 -18.75
C SER A 31 -2.52 15.70 -18.43
N ASP A 32 -3.47 15.89 -19.33
CA ASP A 32 -4.69 16.69 -19.07
C ASP A 32 -5.56 16.12 -17.94
N VAL A 33 -5.46 14.81 -17.62
CA VAL A 33 -6.19 14.18 -16.51
C VAL A 33 -5.80 14.76 -15.14
N TRP A 34 -4.61 15.33 -15.02
CA TRP A 34 -4.07 15.91 -13.77
C TRP A 34 -4.95 17.02 -13.21
N LYS A 35 -5.66 17.76 -14.08
CA LYS A 35 -6.56 18.85 -13.68
C LYS A 35 -7.75 18.39 -12.83
N HIS A 36 -7.99 17.08 -12.83
CA HIS A 36 -9.15 16.45 -12.16
C HIS A 36 -8.71 15.28 -11.29
N THR A 37 -7.43 15.26 -10.86
CA THR A 37 -6.83 14.17 -10.09
C THR A 37 -6.47 14.66 -8.69
N ASP A 38 -7.01 14.03 -7.67
CA ASP A 38 -6.66 14.28 -6.26
C ASP A 38 -5.48 13.42 -5.81
N VAL A 39 -5.43 12.17 -6.27
CA VAL A 39 -4.41 11.18 -5.92
C VAL A 39 -3.95 10.44 -7.17
N LEU A 40 -2.65 10.42 -7.40
CA LEU A 40 -2.02 9.52 -8.36
C LEU A 40 -1.61 8.23 -7.64
N VAL A 41 -2.01 7.09 -8.18
CA VAL A 41 -1.48 5.78 -7.79
C VAL A 41 -0.57 5.28 -8.90
N ALA A 42 0.67 4.97 -8.57
CA ALA A 42 1.64 4.40 -9.48
C ALA A 42 2.28 3.15 -8.89
N GLY A 43 2.60 2.18 -9.76
CA GLY A 43 3.41 1.00 -9.48
C GLY A 43 4.66 0.96 -10.37
N LEU A 44 5.50 -0.02 -10.15
CA LEU A 44 6.73 -0.22 -10.95
C LEU A 44 6.59 -1.37 -11.95
N GLU A 45 5.35 -1.76 -12.29
CA GLU A 45 5.07 -2.73 -13.37
C GLU A 45 5.19 -2.12 -14.77
N ILE A 46 5.20 -0.80 -14.90
CA ILE A 46 5.58 -0.03 -16.09
C ILE A 46 7.07 0.34 -16.00
N PRO A 47 7.70 0.84 -17.09
CA PRO A 47 9.09 1.27 -17.02
C PRO A 47 9.34 2.24 -15.86
N GLU A 48 10.34 1.96 -15.04
CA GLU A 48 10.70 2.75 -13.86
C GLU A 48 10.88 4.23 -14.20
N THR A 49 11.50 4.52 -15.35
CA THR A 49 11.67 5.89 -15.86
C THR A 49 10.34 6.61 -16.07
N THR A 50 9.31 5.91 -16.53
CA THR A 50 7.98 6.48 -16.71
C THR A 50 7.30 6.67 -15.36
N ALA A 51 7.33 5.66 -14.48
CA ALA A 51 6.71 5.73 -13.16
C ALA A 51 7.30 6.88 -12.33
N THR A 52 8.64 7.02 -12.31
CA THR A 52 9.33 8.08 -11.58
C THR A 52 9.06 9.46 -12.19
N HIS A 53 9.08 9.58 -13.52
CA HIS A 53 8.73 10.83 -14.20
C HIS A 53 7.33 11.30 -13.85
N VAL A 54 6.35 10.41 -13.96
CA VAL A 54 4.93 10.70 -13.66
C VAL A 54 4.73 11.07 -12.18
N ALA A 55 5.39 10.38 -11.26
CA ALA A 55 5.33 10.68 -9.83
C ALA A 55 5.86 12.10 -9.53
N ILE A 56 7.01 12.46 -10.09
CA ILE A 56 7.63 13.79 -9.91
C ILE A 56 6.74 14.89 -10.49
N GLN A 57 6.22 14.70 -11.70
CA GLN A 57 5.34 15.67 -12.36
C GLN A 57 4.03 15.88 -11.60
N ALA A 58 3.40 14.79 -11.12
CA ALA A 58 2.18 14.85 -10.31
C ALA A 58 2.42 15.62 -9.01
N ALA A 59 3.50 15.31 -8.30
CA ALA A 59 3.85 16.01 -7.07
C ALA A 59 4.10 17.51 -7.32
N ALA A 60 4.76 17.86 -8.43
CA ALA A 60 4.97 19.25 -8.84
C ALA A 60 3.66 19.98 -9.18
N ALA A 61 2.66 19.27 -9.69
CA ALA A 61 1.31 19.77 -9.94
C ALA A 61 0.44 19.87 -8.67
N GLY A 62 0.96 19.48 -7.50
CA GLY A 62 0.24 19.49 -6.24
C GLY A 62 -0.67 18.28 -6.00
N ILE A 63 -0.57 17.25 -6.84
CA ILE A 63 -1.31 16.00 -6.71
C ILE A 63 -0.61 15.12 -5.67
N ARG A 64 -1.37 14.48 -4.82
CA ARG A 64 -0.85 13.51 -3.88
C ARG A 64 -0.42 12.22 -4.58
N VAL A 65 0.81 11.77 -4.36
CA VAL A 65 1.38 10.62 -5.06
C VAL A 65 1.50 9.43 -4.11
N LEU A 66 0.72 8.39 -4.35
CA LEU A 66 0.87 7.09 -3.74
C LEU A 66 1.68 6.22 -4.70
N LEU A 67 2.94 6.00 -4.36
CA LEU A 67 3.80 5.08 -5.11
C LEU A 67 3.90 3.73 -4.38
N ASN A 68 3.36 2.68 -5.01
CA ASN A 68 3.60 1.30 -4.59
C ASN A 68 4.87 0.79 -5.28
N ALA A 69 5.98 0.66 -4.55
CA ALA A 69 7.26 0.27 -5.13
C ALA A 69 7.35 -1.25 -5.36
N ALA A 70 6.40 -1.78 -6.12
CA ALA A 70 6.28 -3.17 -6.55
C ALA A 70 6.30 -3.24 -8.10
N PRO A 71 7.14 -4.10 -8.72
CA PRO A 71 8.26 -4.84 -8.10
C PRO A 71 9.33 -3.90 -7.53
N ALA A 72 10.05 -4.36 -6.51
CA ALA A 72 11.02 -3.55 -5.80
C ALA A 72 12.16 -3.04 -6.68
N ALA A 73 12.46 -1.74 -6.57
CA ALA A 73 13.62 -1.08 -7.20
C ALA A 73 14.23 -0.08 -6.22
N THR A 74 15.51 0.27 -6.45
CA THR A 74 16.12 1.40 -5.74
C THR A 74 15.58 2.70 -6.32
N LEU A 75 15.07 3.59 -5.47
CA LEU A 75 14.50 4.86 -5.87
C LEU A 75 15.48 6.01 -5.53
N ASP A 76 15.60 6.96 -6.41
CA ASP A 76 16.37 8.17 -6.16
C ASP A 76 15.64 9.13 -5.21
N HIS A 77 16.38 10.12 -4.71
CA HIS A 77 15.85 11.12 -3.78
C HIS A 77 14.68 11.92 -4.36
N GLN A 78 14.69 12.23 -5.67
CA GLN A 78 13.62 13.04 -6.27
C GLN A 78 12.33 12.26 -6.35
N THR A 79 12.42 10.99 -6.72
CA THR A 79 11.27 10.07 -6.73
C THR A 79 10.71 9.88 -5.33
N LEU A 80 11.58 9.64 -4.33
CA LEU A 80 11.15 9.51 -2.93
C LEU A 80 10.47 10.78 -2.43
N ALA A 81 11.02 11.97 -2.75
CA ALA A 81 10.44 13.25 -2.34
C ALA A 81 9.06 13.55 -2.97
N ALA A 82 8.72 12.88 -4.07
CA ALA A 82 7.39 12.94 -4.65
C ALA A 82 6.36 12.07 -3.91
N CYS A 83 6.81 11.03 -3.18
CA CYS A 83 5.91 10.04 -2.56
C CYS A 83 5.22 10.57 -1.29
N ASP A 84 3.89 10.47 -1.26
CA ASP A 84 3.03 10.76 -0.11
C ASP A 84 1.73 9.93 -0.16
N PRO A 85 1.77 8.63 0.23
CA PRO A 85 2.87 7.84 0.76
C PRO A 85 3.68 7.04 -0.29
N LEU A 86 4.91 6.65 0.10
CA LEU A 86 5.57 5.47 -0.43
C LEU A 86 4.99 4.24 0.26
N VAL A 87 4.52 3.27 -0.53
CA VAL A 87 3.98 2.00 -0.03
C VAL A 87 4.89 0.86 -0.46
N VAL A 88 5.31 0.06 0.49
CA VAL A 88 6.21 -1.08 0.30
C VAL A 88 5.84 -2.21 1.25
N ASN A 89 6.18 -3.45 0.89
CA ASN A 89 6.21 -4.54 1.86
C ASN A 89 7.58 -4.63 2.56
N GLU A 90 7.74 -5.59 3.44
CA GLU A 90 8.97 -5.81 4.22
C GLU A 90 10.22 -6.00 3.34
N TYR A 91 10.08 -6.74 2.26
CA TYR A 91 11.16 -7.03 1.32
C TYR A 91 11.50 -5.81 0.46
N GLU A 92 10.47 -5.16 -0.07
CA GLU A 92 10.60 -3.97 -0.92
C GLU A 92 11.24 -2.81 -0.15
N ALA A 93 10.86 -2.59 1.12
CA ALA A 93 11.47 -1.57 1.97
C ALA A 93 12.99 -1.70 2.03
N ARG A 94 13.49 -2.92 2.16
CA ARG A 94 14.92 -3.19 2.21
C ARG A 94 15.62 -2.90 0.88
N ILE A 95 14.99 -3.24 -0.24
CA ILE A 95 15.53 -2.98 -1.59
C ILE A 95 15.57 -1.49 -1.89
N VAL A 96 14.47 -0.77 -1.62
CA VAL A 96 14.44 0.69 -1.80
C VAL A 96 15.54 1.38 -0.99
N LEU A 97 15.87 0.83 0.18
CA LEU A 97 17.00 1.30 1.01
C LEU A 97 18.39 0.84 0.52
N GLY A 98 18.49 0.12 -0.61
CA GLY A 98 19.76 -0.37 -1.15
C GLY A 98 20.26 -1.63 -0.48
N GLY A 99 19.36 -2.53 -0.05
CA GLY A 99 19.68 -3.81 0.59
C GLY A 99 19.89 -3.71 2.11
N ALA A 100 19.17 -2.81 2.76
CA ALA A 100 19.22 -2.69 4.23
C ALA A 100 18.88 -4.03 4.90
N THR A 101 19.61 -4.36 5.96
CA THR A 101 19.38 -5.55 6.79
C THR A 101 18.78 -5.13 8.13
N GLY A 102 17.81 -5.87 8.62
CA GLY A 102 17.20 -5.62 9.93
C GLY A 102 15.70 -5.95 9.92
N GLU A 103 15.18 -6.20 11.12
CA GLU A 103 13.77 -6.56 11.36
C GLU A 103 13.00 -5.41 12.05
N ASN A 104 13.64 -4.27 12.28
CA ASN A 104 12.97 -3.11 12.86
C ASN A 104 12.33 -2.27 11.76
N PHE A 105 11.06 -2.52 11.48
CA PHE A 105 10.31 -1.84 10.43
C PHE A 105 10.01 -0.37 10.73
N GLU A 106 9.95 0.02 12.01
CA GLU A 106 9.83 1.43 12.41
C GLU A 106 11.09 2.21 12.01
N LEU A 107 12.25 1.60 12.22
CA LEU A 107 13.53 2.17 11.79
C LEU A 107 13.62 2.26 10.26
N LEU A 108 13.22 1.19 9.54
CA LEU A 108 13.21 1.19 8.07
C LEU A 108 12.26 2.27 7.52
N ALA A 109 11.08 2.45 8.09
CA ALA A 109 10.13 3.49 7.70
C ALA A 109 10.71 4.89 7.94
N THR A 110 11.39 5.09 9.05
CA THR A 110 12.10 6.34 9.37
C THR A 110 13.22 6.61 8.36
N GLN A 111 14.05 5.61 8.05
CA GLN A 111 15.13 5.73 7.08
C GLN A 111 14.62 6.07 5.66
N LEU A 112 13.48 5.51 5.24
CA LEU A 112 12.85 5.85 3.96
C LEU A 112 12.38 7.31 3.94
N ARG A 113 11.87 7.84 5.06
CA ARG A 113 11.54 9.26 5.18
C ARG A 113 12.80 10.15 5.17
N ASP A 114 13.83 9.76 5.87
CA ASP A 114 15.11 10.48 5.89
C ASP A 114 15.75 10.55 4.50
N ARG A 115 15.45 9.58 3.63
CA ARG A 115 15.84 9.60 2.21
C ARG A 115 14.95 10.47 1.32
N GLY A 116 13.88 11.04 1.86
CA GLY A 116 13.07 12.04 1.15
C GLY A 116 11.57 11.78 1.11
N ALA A 117 11.08 10.56 1.32
CA ALA A 117 9.65 10.26 1.28
C ALA A 117 8.89 11.10 2.30
N ARG A 118 7.78 11.73 1.88
CA ARG A 118 6.97 12.57 2.78
C ARG A 118 6.27 11.74 3.83
N SER A 119 5.76 10.59 3.44
CA SER A 119 5.21 9.57 4.32
C SER A 119 5.49 8.17 3.76
N VAL A 120 5.50 7.17 4.63
CA VAL A 120 5.82 5.78 4.30
C VAL A 120 4.81 4.86 4.96
N VAL A 121 4.40 3.83 4.24
CA VAL A 121 3.62 2.72 4.75
C VAL A 121 4.35 1.43 4.42
N ILE A 122 4.75 0.67 5.45
CA ILE A 122 5.33 -0.67 5.28
C ILE A 122 4.27 -1.71 5.66
N THR A 123 3.79 -2.47 4.70
CA THR A 123 2.85 -3.57 4.95
C THR A 123 3.58 -4.80 5.48
N LEU A 124 3.03 -5.42 6.53
CA LEU A 124 3.59 -6.56 7.28
C LEU A 124 2.65 -7.78 7.21
N GLY A 125 1.88 -7.92 6.15
CA GLY A 125 0.93 -9.01 5.96
C GLY A 125 -0.03 -9.16 7.14
N SER A 126 -0.03 -10.33 7.76
CA SER A 126 -0.91 -10.64 8.91
C SER A 126 -0.57 -9.87 10.19
N ALA A 127 0.58 -9.20 10.27
CA ALA A 127 0.90 -8.33 11.39
C ALA A 127 0.25 -6.94 11.26
N GLY A 128 -0.01 -6.45 10.04
CA GLY A 128 -0.60 -5.12 9.82
C GLY A 128 0.29 -4.20 9.01
N ALA A 129 0.46 -2.95 9.42
CA ALA A 129 1.30 -1.98 8.72
C ALA A 129 1.96 -0.99 9.68
N VAL A 130 3.20 -0.61 9.37
CA VAL A 130 3.90 0.52 9.99
C VAL A 130 3.67 1.76 9.13
N ILE A 131 3.35 2.87 9.76
CA ILE A 131 3.12 4.18 9.15
C ILE A 131 4.17 5.13 9.71
N SER A 132 4.86 5.87 8.84
CA SER A 132 5.75 6.94 9.24
C SER A 132 5.40 8.21 8.46
N ASP A 133 5.06 9.27 9.18
CA ASP A 133 4.67 10.58 8.61
C ASP A 133 5.23 11.74 9.43
N ALA A 134 4.74 12.95 9.19
CA ALA A 134 5.17 14.15 9.91
C ALA A 134 4.87 14.11 11.42
N TYR A 135 3.97 13.26 11.87
CA TYR A 135 3.58 13.11 13.28
C TYR A 135 4.37 12.00 13.99
N GLY A 136 5.21 11.26 13.25
CA GLY A 136 6.06 10.20 13.79
C GLY A 136 5.74 8.83 13.22
N VAL A 137 6.11 7.80 13.97
CA VAL A 137 5.85 6.39 13.60
C VAL A 137 4.64 5.88 14.37
N SER A 138 3.76 5.17 13.69
CA SER A 138 2.61 4.52 14.28
C SER A 138 2.34 3.18 13.61
N PHE A 139 1.48 2.37 14.23
CA PHE A 139 1.17 1.02 13.78
C PHE A 139 -0.34 0.86 13.56
N ALA A 140 -0.71 0.18 12.48
CA ALA A 140 -2.06 -0.26 12.17
C ALA A 140 -2.12 -1.79 12.23
N PRO A 141 -2.84 -2.39 13.19
CA PRO A 141 -2.92 -3.84 13.32
C PRO A 141 -3.74 -4.46 12.18
N ALA A 142 -3.40 -5.69 11.79
CA ALA A 142 -4.23 -6.47 10.88
C ALA A 142 -5.45 -7.05 11.59
N TYR A 143 -6.51 -7.29 10.83
CA TYR A 143 -7.66 -8.08 11.29
C TYR A 143 -7.35 -9.58 11.20
N ARG A 144 -7.74 -10.35 12.21
CA ARG A 144 -7.63 -11.81 12.20
C ARG A 144 -8.78 -12.39 11.40
N VAL A 145 -8.46 -13.07 10.31
CA VAL A 145 -9.43 -13.68 9.39
C VAL A 145 -8.91 -15.01 8.88
N ASP A 146 -9.81 -15.85 8.38
CA ASP A 146 -9.45 -17.09 7.69
C ASP A 146 -9.00 -16.75 6.26
N VAL A 147 -7.75 -17.06 5.94
CA VAL A 147 -7.14 -16.76 4.66
C VAL A 147 -7.44 -17.88 3.65
N VAL A 148 -8.01 -17.50 2.51
CA VAL A 148 -8.31 -18.40 1.37
C VAL A 148 -7.33 -18.17 0.23
N ASP A 149 -7.05 -16.90 -0.11
CA ASP A 149 -6.17 -16.51 -1.22
C ASP A 149 -5.62 -15.11 -0.97
N THR A 150 -4.29 -14.94 -1.01
CA THR A 150 -3.63 -13.64 -0.79
C THR A 150 -3.44 -12.84 -2.08
N THR A 151 -3.84 -13.38 -3.23
CA THR A 151 -3.71 -12.74 -4.53
C THR A 151 -4.47 -11.41 -4.56
N GLY A 152 -3.78 -10.33 -4.91
CA GLY A 152 -4.37 -8.99 -5.00
C GLY A 152 -4.62 -8.30 -3.65
N ALA A 153 -4.21 -8.87 -2.52
CA ALA A 153 -4.37 -8.23 -1.21
C ALA A 153 -3.63 -6.89 -1.10
N GLY A 154 -2.43 -6.81 -1.69
CA GLY A 154 -1.65 -5.58 -1.79
C GLY A 154 -2.36 -4.52 -2.66
N ASP A 155 -2.89 -4.94 -3.81
CA ASP A 155 -3.63 -4.04 -4.70
C ASP A 155 -4.93 -3.53 -4.05
N ALA A 156 -5.64 -4.40 -3.33
CA ALA A 156 -6.81 -4.03 -2.53
C ALA A 156 -6.45 -2.99 -1.46
N PHE A 157 -5.32 -3.19 -0.77
CA PHE A 157 -4.80 -2.24 0.23
C PHE A 157 -4.50 -0.88 -0.40
N VAL A 158 -3.71 -0.87 -1.48
CA VAL A 158 -3.30 0.36 -2.17
C VAL A 158 -4.51 1.10 -2.72
N GLY A 159 -5.42 0.41 -3.40
CA GLY A 159 -6.62 1.01 -3.97
C GLY A 159 -7.57 1.59 -2.91
N ALA A 160 -7.80 0.86 -1.81
CA ALA A 160 -8.63 1.33 -0.71
C ALA A 160 -8.01 2.56 -0.01
N MET A 161 -6.70 2.53 0.25
CA MET A 161 -5.99 3.67 0.83
C MET A 161 -6.05 4.90 -0.07
N ALA A 162 -5.84 4.73 -1.37
CA ALA A 162 -5.93 5.84 -2.34
C ALA A 162 -7.32 6.48 -2.36
N CYS A 163 -8.38 5.66 -2.33
CA CYS A 163 -9.76 6.16 -2.26
C CYS A 163 -10.01 6.98 -0.98
N GLU A 164 -9.50 6.54 0.17
CA GLU A 164 -9.65 7.29 1.42
C GLU A 164 -8.85 8.59 1.41
N LEU A 165 -7.62 8.57 0.90
CA LEU A 165 -6.80 9.77 0.74
C LEU A 165 -7.47 10.80 -0.18
N ALA A 166 -8.06 10.36 -1.30
CA ALA A 166 -8.81 11.23 -2.20
C ALA A 166 -10.06 11.84 -1.56
N ARG A 167 -10.63 11.19 -0.54
CA ARG A 167 -11.75 11.70 0.27
C ARG A 167 -11.31 12.68 1.35
N GLY A 168 -10.00 12.87 1.54
CA GLY A 168 -9.43 13.76 2.56
C GLY A 168 -9.21 13.09 3.92
N SER A 169 -9.31 11.78 4.01
CA SER A 169 -8.99 11.04 5.23
C SER A 169 -7.51 11.22 5.60
N SER A 170 -7.19 11.12 6.90
CA SER A 170 -5.79 11.08 7.35
C SER A 170 -5.09 9.84 6.78
N LEU A 171 -3.74 9.88 6.69
CA LEU A 171 -2.98 8.70 6.27
C LEU A 171 -3.27 7.49 7.17
N ARG A 172 -3.30 7.72 8.49
CA ARG A 172 -3.60 6.65 9.46
C ARG A 172 -4.98 6.03 9.24
N ASP A 173 -6.02 6.84 9.07
CA ASP A 173 -7.38 6.34 8.86
C ASP A 173 -7.50 5.61 7.52
N SER A 174 -6.82 6.12 6.48
CA SER A 174 -6.74 5.47 5.17
C SER A 174 -6.07 4.10 5.24
N VAL A 175 -4.98 3.97 6.02
CA VAL A 175 -4.30 2.68 6.25
C VAL A 175 -5.19 1.72 7.04
N LEU A 176 -5.88 2.17 8.08
CA LEU A 176 -6.81 1.33 8.85
C LEU A 176 -7.95 0.80 7.97
N PHE A 177 -8.53 1.63 7.12
CA PHE A 177 -9.54 1.22 6.16
C PHE A 177 -8.97 0.22 5.13
N ALA A 178 -7.78 0.49 4.60
CA ALA A 178 -7.08 -0.39 3.66
C ALA A 178 -6.75 -1.76 4.26
N THR A 179 -6.37 -1.80 5.54
CA THR A 179 -6.14 -3.05 6.28
C THR A 179 -7.42 -3.90 6.37
N ALA A 180 -8.58 -3.27 6.60
CA ALA A 180 -9.87 -3.96 6.61
C ALA A 180 -10.25 -4.49 5.21
N MET A 181 -10.02 -3.70 4.15
CA MET A 181 -10.23 -4.14 2.78
C MET A 181 -9.37 -5.36 2.44
N SER A 182 -8.08 -5.33 2.76
CA SER A 182 -7.19 -6.48 2.53
C SER A 182 -7.62 -7.71 3.30
N ALA A 183 -8.05 -7.54 4.57
CA ALA A 183 -8.56 -8.64 5.38
C ALA A 183 -9.83 -9.27 4.78
N LEU A 184 -10.69 -8.49 4.15
CA LEU A 184 -11.86 -9.01 3.43
C LEU A 184 -11.46 -9.67 2.11
N ALA A 185 -10.51 -9.10 1.36
CA ALA A 185 -10.07 -9.64 0.09
C ALA A 185 -9.47 -11.04 0.24
N VAL A 186 -8.61 -11.27 1.24
CA VAL A 186 -7.95 -12.59 1.42
C VAL A 186 -8.90 -13.72 1.81
N GLN A 187 -10.16 -13.45 2.14
CA GLN A 187 -11.18 -14.46 2.47
C GLN A 187 -11.88 -15.03 1.21
N SER A 188 -11.49 -14.60 0.02
CA SER A 188 -12.10 -15.04 -1.25
C SER A 188 -11.02 -15.32 -2.28
N LYS A 189 -11.30 -16.18 -3.25
CA LYS A 189 -10.39 -16.49 -4.36
C LYS A 189 -10.36 -15.37 -5.40
N GLY A 190 -9.17 -15.09 -5.92
CA GLY A 190 -8.91 -14.19 -7.03
C GLY A 190 -8.66 -12.75 -6.56
N ALA A 191 -8.09 -11.93 -7.45
CA ALA A 191 -7.76 -10.54 -7.19
C ALA A 191 -9.03 -9.66 -7.21
N GLN A 192 -9.37 -9.07 -8.33
CA GLN A 192 -10.49 -8.11 -8.45
C GLN A 192 -11.84 -8.66 -7.98
N THR A 193 -12.07 -9.96 -8.13
CA THR A 193 -13.32 -10.63 -7.69
C THR A 193 -13.46 -10.71 -6.17
N SER A 194 -12.37 -10.56 -5.44
CA SER A 194 -12.34 -10.57 -3.97
C SER A 194 -12.58 -9.21 -3.33
N TYR A 195 -12.47 -8.12 -4.11
CA TYR A 195 -12.60 -6.76 -3.58
C TYR A 195 -14.04 -6.46 -3.19
N ARG A 196 -14.19 -5.76 -2.07
CA ARG A 196 -15.49 -5.44 -1.46
C ARG A 196 -15.85 -3.98 -1.69
N SER A 197 -17.15 -3.70 -1.62
CA SER A 197 -17.64 -2.35 -1.62
C SER A 197 -17.26 -1.63 -0.31
N ARG A 198 -17.28 -0.29 -0.35
CA ARG A 198 -17.04 0.53 0.84
C ARG A 198 -17.96 0.15 2.00
N ASP A 199 -19.26 -0.01 1.73
CA ASP A 199 -20.26 -0.33 2.76
C ASP A 199 -19.96 -1.67 3.45
N GLU A 200 -19.46 -2.67 2.69
CA GLU A 200 -19.05 -3.96 3.25
C GLU A 200 -17.82 -3.81 4.16
N VAL A 201 -16.86 -2.98 3.77
CA VAL A 201 -15.66 -2.69 4.59
C VAL A 201 -16.05 -1.96 5.88
N GLU A 202 -16.89 -0.92 5.80
CA GLU A 202 -17.37 -0.19 6.96
C GLU A 202 -18.15 -1.09 7.92
N ALA A 203 -19.02 -1.95 7.38
CA ALA A 203 -19.75 -2.94 8.18
C ALA A 203 -18.81 -3.97 8.84
N PHE A 204 -17.73 -4.35 8.18
CA PHE A 204 -16.71 -5.23 8.74
C PHE A 204 -15.97 -4.57 9.90
N ILE A 205 -15.53 -3.33 9.73
CA ILE A 205 -14.85 -2.54 10.78
C ILE A 205 -15.76 -2.43 12.01
N ALA A 206 -17.00 -1.99 11.82
CA ALA A 206 -17.95 -1.80 12.92
C ALA A 206 -18.22 -3.10 13.71
N ARG A 207 -18.29 -4.25 13.03
CA ARG A 207 -18.47 -5.54 13.71
C ARG A 207 -17.27 -5.93 14.58
N ASN A 208 -16.05 -5.69 14.10
CA ASN A 208 -14.83 -6.03 14.83
C ASN A 208 -14.62 -5.11 16.05
N GLU A 209 -14.85 -3.82 15.93
CA GLU A 209 -14.82 -2.89 17.07
C GLU A 209 -15.84 -3.25 18.15
N CYS A 210 -17.04 -3.68 17.75
CA CYS A 210 -18.08 -4.12 18.69
C CYS A 210 -17.67 -5.41 19.43
N ALA A 211 -16.98 -6.33 18.76
CA ALA A 211 -16.49 -7.57 19.36
C ALA A 211 -15.38 -7.29 20.38
N GLU A 212 -14.43 -6.42 20.07
CA GLU A 212 -13.36 -6.01 20.98
C GLU A 212 -13.90 -5.33 22.24
N ARG A 213 -14.85 -4.41 22.10
CA ARG A 213 -15.50 -3.73 23.25
C ARG A 213 -16.22 -4.70 24.17
N LYS A 214 -16.90 -5.71 23.62
CA LYS A 214 -17.58 -6.75 24.44
C LYS A 214 -16.60 -7.63 25.18
N SER A 215 -15.51 -8.04 24.54
CA SER A 215 -14.45 -8.83 25.16
C SER A 215 -13.79 -8.06 26.32
N THR A 216 -13.47 -6.78 26.12
CA THR A 216 -12.90 -5.92 27.15
C THR A 216 -13.86 -5.72 28.33
N SER A 217 -15.16 -5.53 28.07
CA SER A 217 -16.17 -5.36 29.12
C SER A 217 -16.37 -6.63 29.95
N GLN A 218 -16.28 -7.81 29.32
CA GLN A 218 -16.39 -9.09 30.04
C GLN A 218 -15.16 -9.35 30.93
N LEU A 219 -13.97 -8.97 30.48
CA LEU A 219 -12.75 -9.05 31.28
C LEU A 219 -12.76 -8.14 32.51
N LEU A 220 -13.41 -6.97 32.41
CA LEU A 220 -13.53 -6.01 33.52
C LEU A 220 -14.64 -6.34 34.51
N GLN A 221 -15.59 -7.25 34.18
CA GLN A 221 -16.68 -7.69 35.05
C GLN A 221 -16.41 -9.05 35.71
N GLY A 222 -15.28 -9.68 35.38
CA GLY A 222 -14.88 -11.00 35.90
C GLY A 222 -13.86 -10.96 37.04
N GLU A 223 -13.71 -9.82 37.75
CA GLU A 223 -13.00 -9.70 39.03
C GLU A 223 -13.95 -9.72 40.22
#